data_5cdfe43d4c928c40ebaba2099e9e162d
#
_entry.id   5cdfe43d4c928c40ebaba2099e9e162d
#
_cell.length_a   1.000
_cell.length_b   1.000
_cell.length_c   1.000
_cell.angle_alpha   90.00
_cell.angle_beta   90.00
_cell.angle_gamma   90.00
#
_symmetry.space_group_name_H-M   'P 1'
#
loop_
_entity.id
_entity.type
_entity.pdbx_description
1 polymer ?
#
loop_
_entity_poly.entity_id
_entity_poly.type
_entity_poly.pdbx_seq_one_letter_code
_entity_poly.pdbx_strand_id
1 'polypeptide(L)'
;IDAEHLLIVASDRLSAFDVVLPQPIPGKGEVLTRVSRFWFGRLGHLLPNQLTAISVDEVVTDPAERAQLGDRALVVRRLKPLPVEAIVRGYLIGSGWKDYQQSGAVCGIPLPAGLRQADRLPQAIFTPSTKAALGAHDENIDFDQTIALLGADLAHQVRDAALAIYTEGAAYALERGLIIADTKFEFGLDEAGRLHLIDEVLTPDSSRFWPADQYQPGISPPSFDKQFVRDYLETLDWDKTPPGPELPQDIIDKTAAKYREAEERLTQPLQS
;
A
#
# COMPACT_ATOMS: atom_id res chain seq x y z
N ILE A 1 -22.34 4.58 -7.04
CA ILE A 1 -23.35 3.85 -7.83
C ILE A 1 -24.72 4.00 -7.15
N ASP A 2 -24.82 3.58 -5.90
CA ASP A 2 -26.02 3.66 -5.08
C ASP A 2 -25.65 3.93 -3.60
N ALA A 3 -26.60 3.75 -2.67
CA ALA A 3 -26.36 3.98 -1.25
C ALA A 3 -25.38 2.97 -0.63
N GLU A 4 -25.29 1.78 -1.18
CA GLU A 4 -24.54 0.65 -0.62
C GLU A 4 -23.23 0.35 -1.37
N HIS A 5 -23.07 0.85 -2.60
CA HIS A 5 -21.96 0.49 -3.48
C HIS A 5 -21.25 1.70 -4.08
N LEU A 6 -19.95 1.53 -4.30
CA LEU A 6 -19.07 2.45 -5.00
C LEU A 6 -18.47 1.79 -6.23
N LEU A 7 -18.23 2.57 -7.29
CA LEU A 7 -17.31 2.21 -8.36
C LEU A 7 -15.97 2.89 -8.05
N ILE A 8 -14.97 2.09 -7.74
CA ILE A 8 -13.59 2.58 -7.54
C ILE A 8 -12.83 2.37 -8.84
N VAL A 9 -12.17 3.43 -9.31
CA VAL A 9 -11.36 3.40 -10.53
C VAL A 9 -9.93 3.81 -10.19
N ALA A 10 -8.99 2.88 -10.29
CA ALA A 10 -7.57 3.16 -10.13
C ALA A 10 -7.02 3.87 -11.38
N SER A 11 -6.37 5.00 -11.19
CA SER A 11 -5.80 5.75 -12.31
C SER A 11 -4.32 5.43 -12.53
N ASP A 12 -3.83 5.74 -13.73
CA ASP A 12 -2.41 5.63 -14.06
C ASP A 12 -1.56 6.78 -13.52
N ARG A 13 -2.18 7.75 -12.84
CA ARG A 13 -1.47 8.86 -12.20
C ARG A 13 -0.55 8.34 -11.10
N LEU A 14 0.62 8.93 -10.99
CA LEU A 14 1.57 8.68 -9.91
C LEU A 14 1.75 9.95 -9.09
N SER A 15 1.71 9.82 -7.78
CA SER A 15 2.12 10.87 -6.86
C SER A 15 3.38 10.46 -6.10
N ALA A 16 4.28 11.41 -5.91
CA ALA A 16 5.45 11.25 -5.06
C ALA A 16 5.65 12.53 -4.24
N PHE A 17 6.02 12.40 -2.97
CA PHE A 17 6.14 13.53 -2.05
C PHE A 17 4.87 14.41 -1.99
N ASP A 18 3.70 13.76 -2.00
CA ASP A 18 2.35 14.38 -2.00
C ASP A 18 2.04 15.26 -3.24
N VAL A 19 2.87 15.17 -4.28
CA VAL A 19 2.67 15.88 -5.54
C VAL A 19 2.32 14.89 -6.65
N VAL A 20 1.21 15.16 -7.37
CA VAL A 20 0.84 14.39 -8.56
C VAL A 20 1.76 14.77 -9.70
N LEU A 21 2.43 13.79 -10.31
CA LEU A 21 3.32 14.01 -11.45
C LEU A 21 2.52 14.20 -12.75
N PRO A 22 3.05 14.99 -13.71
CA PRO A 22 2.32 15.31 -14.93
C PRO A 22 2.02 14.10 -15.81
N GLN A 23 2.98 13.16 -15.94
CA GLN A 23 2.82 11.99 -16.79
C GLN A 23 2.24 10.80 -16.02
N PRO A 24 1.28 10.06 -16.62
CA PRO A 24 0.81 8.80 -16.09
C PRO A 24 1.84 7.68 -16.29
N ILE A 25 1.76 6.63 -15.47
CA ILE A 25 2.49 5.37 -15.67
C ILE A 25 1.53 4.39 -16.36
N PRO A 26 1.73 4.06 -17.64
CA PRO A 26 0.79 3.27 -18.42
C PRO A 26 0.52 1.89 -17.82
N GLY A 27 -0.76 1.57 -17.62
CA GLY A 27 -1.22 0.29 -17.08
C GLY A 27 -1.10 0.15 -15.56
N LYS A 28 -0.63 1.19 -14.86
CA LYS A 28 -0.48 1.16 -13.39
C LYS A 28 -1.82 0.86 -12.69
N GLY A 29 -2.89 1.54 -13.09
CA GLY A 29 -4.21 1.36 -12.48
C GLY A 29 -4.74 -0.06 -12.60
N GLU A 30 -4.50 -0.71 -13.75
CA GLU A 30 -4.87 -2.12 -13.96
C GLU A 30 -4.07 -3.06 -13.08
N VAL A 31 -2.76 -2.87 -13.01
CA VAL A 31 -1.87 -3.68 -12.13
C VAL A 31 -2.33 -3.58 -10.67
N LEU A 32 -2.55 -2.37 -10.15
CA LEU A 32 -2.98 -2.17 -8.77
C LEU A 32 -4.32 -2.88 -8.48
N THR A 33 -5.27 -2.78 -9.40
CA THR A 33 -6.58 -3.40 -9.27
C THR A 33 -6.49 -4.92 -9.29
N ARG A 34 -5.71 -5.51 -10.21
CA ARG A 34 -5.52 -6.97 -10.30
C ARG A 34 -4.77 -7.53 -9.10
N VAL A 35 -3.72 -6.86 -8.64
CA VAL A 35 -2.96 -7.25 -7.44
C VAL A 35 -3.84 -7.17 -6.19
N SER A 36 -4.61 -6.09 -6.01
CA SER A 36 -5.55 -5.98 -4.89
C SER A 36 -6.60 -7.07 -4.91
N ARG A 37 -7.21 -7.34 -6.08
CA ARG A 37 -8.20 -8.41 -6.25
C ARG A 37 -7.62 -9.78 -5.90
N PHE A 38 -6.40 -10.07 -6.34
CA PHE A 38 -5.69 -11.30 -5.99
C PHE A 38 -5.55 -11.45 -4.47
N TRP A 39 -5.09 -10.41 -3.78
CA TRP A 39 -4.89 -10.44 -2.34
C TRP A 39 -6.20 -10.51 -1.55
N PHE A 40 -7.23 -9.78 -1.95
CA PHE A 40 -8.55 -9.87 -1.33
C PHE A 40 -9.11 -11.29 -1.42
N GLY A 41 -8.92 -11.98 -2.54
CA GLY A 41 -9.32 -13.38 -2.69
C GLY A 41 -8.50 -14.31 -1.79
N ARG A 42 -7.18 -14.13 -1.76
CA ARG A 42 -6.28 -14.98 -1.00
C ARG A 42 -6.39 -14.82 0.51
N LEU A 43 -6.51 -13.59 0.98
CA LEU A 43 -6.52 -13.23 2.41
C LEU A 43 -7.92 -13.08 3.00
N GLY A 44 -8.96 -13.33 2.20
CA GLY A 44 -10.36 -13.19 2.62
C GLY A 44 -10.81 -14.11 3.75
N HIS A 45 -10.02 -15.13 4.08
CA HIS A 45 -10.26 -16.00 5.24
C HIS A 45 -9.82 -15.36 6.56
N LEU A 46 -8.92 -14.36 6.53
CA LEU A 46 -8.46 -13.64 7.72
C LEU A 46 -9.44 -12.53 8.13
N LEU A 47 -9.99 -11.81 7.14
CA LEU A 47 -10.90 -10.70 7.37
C LEU A 47 -11.82 -10.51 6.16
N PRO A 48 -13.10 -10.17 6.37
CA PRO A 48 -13.95 -9.68 5.28
C PRO A 48 -13.35 -8.47 4.58
N ASN A 49 -13.68 -8.29 3.29
CA ASN A 49 -13.21 -7.16 2.51
C ASN A 49 -14.34 -6.47 1.73
N GLN A 50 -13.99 -5.40 1.03
CA GLN A 50 -14.94 -4.54 0.33
C GLN A 50 -15.51 -5.11 -0.97
N LEU A 51 -14.95 -6.19 -1.53
CA LEU A 51 -15.36 -6.71 -2.83
C LEU A 51 -16.83 -7.15 -2.84
N THR A 52 -17.47 -6.97 -3.97
CA THR A 52 -18.81 -7.47 -4.25
C THR A 52 -18.77 -8.49 -5.39
N ALA A 53 -19.90 -9.19 -5.60
CA ALA A 53 -20.08 -10.05 -6.77
C ALA A 53 -20.58 -9.26 -8.00
N ILE A 54 -20.88 -7.97 -7.84
CA ILE A 54 -21.40 -7.11 -8.92
C ILE A 54 -20.26 -6.81 -9.89
N SER A 55 -20.46 -7.11 -11.16
CA SER A 55 -19.49 -6.78 -12.20
C SER A 55 -19.57 -5.31 -12.60
N VAL A 56 -18.46 -4.78 -13.13
CA VAL A 56 -18.46 -3.42 -13.69
C VAL A 56 -19.46 -3.28 -14.85
N ASP A 57 -19.64 -4.34 -15.64
CA ASP A 57 -20.56 -4.35 -16.78
C ASP A 57 -22.04 -4.23 -16.39
N GLU A 58 -22.39 -4.58 -15.15
CA GLU A 58 -23.75 -4.41 -14.63
C GLU A 58 -24.07 -2.96 -14.26
N VAL A 59 -23.04 -2.16 -13.93
CA VAL A 59 -23.21 -0.77 -13.45
C VAL A 59 -22.79 0.29 -14.48
N VAL A 60 -21.87 -0.05 -15.39
CA VAL A 60 -21.44 0.81 -16.50
C VAL A 60 -22.00 0.21 -17.79
N THR A 61 -23.09 0.77 -18.27
CA THR A 61 -23.82 0.21 -19.43
C THR A 61 -23.27 0.66 -20.77
N ASP A 62 -22.55 1.80 -20.84
CA ASP A 62 -21.94 2.31 -22.06
C ASP A 62 -20.70 1.48 -22.43
N PRO A 63 -20.65 0.86 -23.62
CA PRO A 63 -19.51 0.07 -24.06
C PRO A 63 -18.20 0.88 -24.21
N ALA A 64 -18.28 2.17 -24.55
CA ALA A 64 -17.12 3.02 -24.71
C ALA A 64 -16.52 3.38 -23.34
N GLU A 65 -17.35 3.65 -22.35
CA GLU A 65 -16.90 3.86 -20.96
C GLU A 65 -16.27 2.58 -20.39
N ARG A 66 -16.90 1.42 -20.61
CA ARG A 66 -16.31 0.13 -20.18
C ARG A 66 -14.94 -0.11 -20.80
N ALA A 67 -14.79 0.16 -22.08
CA ALA A 67 -13.50 0.01 -22.78
C ALA A 67 -12.42 0.96 -22.21
N GLN A 68 -12.80 2.16 -21.75
CA GLN A 68 -11.88 3.07 -21.10
C GLN A 68 -11.50 2.63 -19.67
N LEU A 69 -12.43 2.02 -18.96
CA LEU A 69 -12.18 1.52 -17.61
C LEU A 69 -11.23 0.31 -17.60
N GLY A 70 -11.37 -0.61 -18.57
CA GLY A 70 -10.57 -1.83 -18.59
C GLY A 70 -10.64 -2.58 -17.25
N ASP A 71 -9.53 -3.17 -16.84
CA ASP A 71 -9.41 -3.90 -15.58
C ASP A 71 -9.14 -3.01 -14.35
N ARG A 72 -9.18 -1.66 -14.50
CA ARG A 72 -8.84 -0.72 -13.43
C ARG A 72 -10.00 -0.37 -12.50
N ALA A 73 -11.17 -0.97 -12.69
CA ALA A 73 -12.38 -0.65 -11.94
C ALA A 73 -12.91 -1.83 -11.12
N LEU A 74 -13.46 -1.53 -9.94
CA LEU A 74 -14.09 -2.49 -9.04
C LEU A 74 -15.40 -1.91 -8.51
N VAL A 75 -16.43 -2.75 -8.43
CA VAL A 75 -17.63 -2.44 -7.65
C VAL A 75 -17.44 -2.98 -6.25
N VAL A 76 -17.45 -2.07 -5.28
CA VAL A 76 -17.16 -2.37 -3.87
C VAL A 76 -18.30 -1.92 -2.97
N ARG A 77 -18.38 -2.49 -1.77
CA ARG A 77 -19.30 -2.04 -0.73
C ARG A 77 -18.89 -0.65 -0.24
N ARG A 78 -19.88 0.19 0.01
CA ARG A 78 -19.68 1.46 0.71
C ARG A 78 -19.58 1.17 2.19
N LEU A 79 -18.37 1.25 2.73
CA LEU A 79 -18.05 1.05 4.13
C LEU A 79 -17.65 2.38 4.76
N LYS A 80 -17.79 2.51 6.08
CA LYS A 80 -17.35 3.71 6.80
C LYS A 80 -15.85 3.61 7.09
N PRO A 81 -14.98 4.39 6.42
CA PRO A 81 -13.53 4.32 6.63
C PRO A 81 -13.15 4.69 8.07
N LEU A 82 -12.14 4.04 8.61
CA LEU A 82 -11.54 4.43 9.88
C LEU A 82 -10.58 5.62 9.67
N PRO A 83 -10.42 6.51 10.66
CA PRO A 83 -9.56 7.69 10.58
C PRO A 83 -8.08 7.37 10.85
N VAL A 84 -7.67 6.13 10.67
CA VAL A 84 -6.31 5.63 10.93
C VAL A 84 -5.84 4.81 9.74
N GLU A 85 -4.62 5.03 9.31
CA GLU A 85 -3.90 4.17 8.41
C GLU A 85 -3.14 3.11 9.20
N ALA A 86 -3.36 1.86 8.88
CA ALA A 86 -2.74 0.72 9.56
C ALA A 86 -1.44 0.33 8.83
N ILE A 87 -0.31 0.84 9.31
CA ILE A 87 0.99 0.55 8.72
C ILE A 87 1.63 -0.60 9.50
N VAL A 88 2.14 -1.60 8.77
CA VAL A 88 2.91 -2.71 9.32
C VAL A 88 4.30 -2.71 8.69
N ARG A 89 5.32 -2.87 9.53
CA ARG A 89 6.72 -2.90 9.11
C ARG A 89 7.39 -4.19 9.53
N GLY A 90 7.94 -4.92 8.57
CA GLY A 90 8.84 -6.06 8.82
C GLY A 90 10.31 -5.68 8.68
N TYR A 91 10.59 -4.50 8.11
CA TYR A 91 11.92 -3.96 7.87
C TYR A 91 11.96 -2.47 8.24
N LEU A 92 13.13 -1.99 8.62
CA LEU A 92 13.33 -0.63 9.10
C LEU A 92 13.70 0.32 7.96
N ILE A 93 12.69 0.96 7.36
CA ILE A 93 12.83 1.84 6.19
C ILE A 93 11.87 3.04 6.25
N GLY A 94 12.10 4.04 5.41
CA GLY A 94 11.21 5.20 5.25
C GLY A 94 11.08 6.03 6.52
N SER A 95 9.86 6.42 6.91
CA SER A 95 9.62 7.19 8.14
C SER A 95 10.05 6.41 9.39
N GLY A 96 9.84 5.10 9.42
CA GLY A 96 10.27 4.26 10.54
C GLY A 96 11.77 4.28 10.76
N TRP A 97 12.58 4.32 9.70
CA TRP A 97 14.03 4.50 9.83
C TRP A 97 14.39 5.87 10.40
N LYS A 98 13.71 6.93 9.95
CA LYS A 98 13.94 8.30 10.48
C LYS A 98 13.58 8.40 11.96
N ASP A 99 12.45 7.85 12.38
CA ASP A 99 12.02 7.82 13.78
C ASP A 99 13.02 7.07 14.65
N TYR A 100 13.46 5.89 14.19
CA TYR A 100 14.47 5.10 14.90
C TYR A 100 15.81 5.83 15.07
N GLN A 101 16.28 6.53 14.04
CA GLN A 101 17.51 7.34 14.14
C GLN A 101 17.40 8.44 15.19
N GLN A 102 16.22 8.99 15.42
CA GLN A 102 15.99 10.07 16.37
C GLN A 102 15.81 9.58 17.80
N SER A 103 15.11 8.46 17.98
CA SER A 103 14.63 8.05 19.31
C SER A 103 14.97 6.60 19.69
N GLY A 104 15.48 5.79 18.79
CA GLY A 104 15.63 4.34 19.00
C GLY A 104 14.32 3.58 19.01
N ALA A 105 13.20 4.23 18.62
CA ALA A 105 11.85 3.68 18.64
C ALA A 105 11.09 4.05 17.36
N VAL A 106 10.00 3.34 17.05
CA VAL A 106 9.03 3.69 15.99
C VAL A 106 7.64 3.65 16.58
N CYS A 107 6.89 4.74 16.47
CA CYS A 107 5.54 4.86 17.06
C CYS A 107 5.49 4.41 18.53
N GLY A 108 6.48 4.81 19.35
CA GLY A 108 6.57 4.43 20.75
C GLY A 108 7.09 2.99 21.01
N ILE A 109 7.32 2.17 19.97
CA ILE A 109 7.85 0.81 20.11
C ILE A 109 9.37 0.87 20.13
N PRO A 110 10.05 0.57 21.26
CA PRO A 110 11.51 0.55 21.33
C PRO A 110 12.05 -0.61 20.48
N LEU A 111 13.10 -0.35 19.72
CA LEU A 111 13.76 -1.34 18.89
C LEU A 111 15.19 -1.62 19.38
N PRO A 112 15.78 -2.78 19.06
CA PRO A 112 17.16 -3.10 19.39
C PRO A 112 18.14 -2.02 18.91
N ALA A 113 19.16 -1.74 19.69
CA ALA A 113 20.20 -0.81 19.29
C ALA A 113 21.07 -1.38 18.15
N GLY A 114 21.57 -0.49 17.29
CA GLY A 114 22.50 -0.87 16.22
C GLY A 114 21.85 -1.37 14.94
N LEU A 115 20.52 -1.26 14.80
CA LEU A 115 19.84 -1.53 13.54
C LEU A 115 20.27 -0.52 12.47
N ARG A 116 20.38 -1.01 11.24
CA ARG A 116 20.72 -0.22 10.05
C ARG A 116 19.48 -0.01 9.19
N GLN A 117 19.57 0.87 8.25
CA GLN A 117 18.54 1.03 7.23
C GLN A 117 18.28 -0.30 6.51
N ALA A 118 17.00 -0.60 6.28
CA ALA A 118 16.52 -1.83 5.67
C ALA A 118 16.83 -3.13 6.45
N ASP A 119 17.34 -3.07 7.68
CA ASP A 119 17.44 -4.29 8.51
C ASP A 119 16.05 -4.90 8.74
N ARG A 120 16.00 -6.22 8.70
CA ARG A 120 14.81 -6.98 9.06
C ARG A 120 14.55 -6.85 10.56
N LEU A 121 13.35 -6.53 10.94
CA LEU A 121 12.95 -6.48 12.35
C LEU A 121 12.80 -7.90 12.94
N PRO A 122 13.05 -8.09 14.23
CA PRO A 122 12.85 -9.39 14.91
C PRO A 122 11.43 -9.93 14.75
N GLN A 123 10.45 -9.03 14.74
CA GLN A 123 9.05 -9.29 14.43
C GLN A 123 8.46 -8.09 13.70
N ALA A 124 7.40 -8.32 12.93
CA ALA A 124 6.65 -7.23 12.33
C ALA A 124 6.00 -6.36 13.41
N ILE A 125 6.02 -5.05 13.21
CA ILE A 125 5.46 -4.07 14.15
C ILE A 125 4.33 -3.28 13.49
N PHE A 126 3.30 -2.95 14.28
CA PHE A 126 2.20 -2.08 13.88
C PHE A 126 2.54 -0.64 14.23
N THR A 127 2.63 0.21 13.21
CA THR A 127 3.09 1.61 13.32
C THR A 127 2.10 2.53 12.61
N PRO A 128 0.94 2.77 13.21
CA PRO A 128 -0.16 3.50 12.57
C PRO A 128 0.15 4.97 12.34
N SER A 129 -0.60 5.59 11.43
CA SER A 129 -0.65 7.03 11.25
C SER A 129 -2.09 7.54 11.27
N THR A 130 -2.28 8.82 11.54
CA THR A 130 -3.56 9.48 11.32
C THR A 130 -3.83 9.55 9.82
N LYS A 131 -5.10 9.48 9.43
CA LYS A 131 -5.51 9.83 8.08
C LYS A 131 -5.77 11.33 8.04
N ALA A 132 -4.81 12.08 7.52
CA ALA A 132 -4.88 13.53 7.49
C ALA A 132 -6.04 14.05 6.63
N ALA A 133 -6.57 15.22 6.97
CA ALA A 133 -7.47 15.94 6.09
C ALA A 133 -6.74 16.40 4.83
N LEU A 134 -7.47 16.59 3.74
CA LEU A 134 -6.92 17.08 2.46
C LEU A 134 -6.00 18.29 2.68
N GLY A 135 -4.73 18.15 2.32
CA GLY A 135 -3.71 19.21 2.43
C GLY A 135 -2.88 19.20 3.72
N ALA A 136 -3.10 18.24 4.61
CA ALA A 136 -2.22 17.95 5.75
C ALA A 136 -1.46 16.64 5.52
N HIS A 137 -0.33 16.46 6.22
CA HIS A 137 0.45 15.23 6.17
C HIS A 137 -0.03 14.24 7.22
N ASP A 138 0.03 12.95 6.88
CA ASP A 138 -0.22 11.87 7.83
C ASP A 138 0.86 11.88 8.92
N GLU A 139 0.45 11.81 10.16
CA GLU A 139 1.36 11.80 11.31
C GLU A 139 1.41 10.41 11.93
N ASN A 140 2.62 9.90 12.15
CA ASN A 140 2.81 8.67 12.92
C ASN A 140 2.25 8.84 14.33
N ILE A 141 1.46 7.88 14.76
CA ILE A 141 0.87 7.84 16.11
C ILE A 141 1.26 6.54 16.82
N ASP A 142 1.25 6.56 18.13
CA ASP A 142 1.41 5.35 18.93
C ASP A 142 0.09 4.56 19.08
N PHE A 143 0.17 3.41 19.76
CA PHE A 143 -1.00 2.56 19.93
C PHE A 143 -2.02 3.15 20.92
N ASP A 144 -1.57 3.89 21.93
CA ASP A 144 -2.49 4.55 22.89
C ASP A 144 -3.28 5.66 22.20
N GLN A 145 -2.65 6.42 21.30
CA GLN A 145 -3.33 7.40 20.45
C GLN A 145 -4.33 6.72 19.51
N THR A 146 -3.98 5.54 18.96
CA THR A 146 -4.91 4.74 18.16
C THR A 146 -6.13 4.28 18.98
N ILE A 147 -5.92 3.84 20.21
CA ILE A 147 -7.00 3.51 21.15
C ILE A 147 -7.89 4.73 21.43
N ALA A 148 -7.30 5.90 21.60
CA ALA A 148 -8.06 7.13 21.82
C ALA A 148 -8.96 7.49 20.62
N LEU A 149 -8.53 7.19 19.41
CA LEU A 149 -9.28 7.47 18.18
C LEU A 149 -10.38 6.43 17.90
N LEU A 150 -10.11 5.15 18.13
CA LEU A 150 -10.97 4.04 17.70
C LEU A 150 -11.73 3.36 18.84
N GLY A 151 -11.31 3.53 20.08
CA GLY A 151 -11.66 2.69 21.20
C GLY A 151 -10.80 1.42 21.26
N ALA A 152 -10.62 0.87 22.46
CA ALA A 152 -9.67 -0.22 22.72
C ALA A 152 -9.95 -1.47 21.87
N ASP A 153 -11.21 -1.93 21.84
CA ASP A 153 -11.57 -3.18 21.14
C ASP A 153 -11.31 -3.09 19.65
N LEU A 154 -11.68 -1.97 19.01
CA LEU A 154 -11.48 -1.79 17.57
C LEU A 154 -10.00 -1.58 17.24
N ALA A 155 -9.25 -0.85 18.06
CA ALA A 155 -7.81 -0.65 17.86
C ALA A 155 -7.06 -1.98 17.90
N HIS A 156 -7.40 -2.88 18.83
CA HIS A 156 -6.82 -4.24 18.87
C HIS A 156 -7.20 -5.06 17.64
N GLN A 157 -8.46 -5.05 17.21
CA GLN A 157 -8.89 -5.74 16.00
C GLN A 157 -8.13 -5.27 14.76
N VAL A 158 -7.98 -3.95 14.57
CA VAL A 158 -7.23 -3.36 13.45
C VAL A 158 -5.76 -3.79 13.47
N ARG A 159 -5.10 -3.67 14.62
CA ARG A 159 -3.70 -4.09 14.79
C ARG A 159 -3.52 -5.56 14.45
N ASP A 160 -4.32 -6.42 15.05
CA ASP A 160 -4.17 -7.87 14.94
C ASP A 160 -4.49 -8.34 13.51
N ALA A 161 -5.52 -7.77 12.87
CA ALA A 161 -5.83 -8.02 11.47
C ALA A 161 -4.70 -7.54 10.53
N ALA A 162 -4.17 -6.33 10.73
CA ALA A 162 -3.09 -5.79 9.92
C ALA A 162 -1.82 -6.65 10.00
N LEU A 163 -1.44 -7.07 11.22
CA LEU A 163 -0.28 -7.95 11.44
C LEU A 163 -0.49 -9.34 10.81
N ALA A 164 -1.68 -9.94 10.91
CA ALA A 164 -2.00 -11.22 10.31
C ALA A 164 -1.92 -11.17 8.77
N ILE A 165 -2.57 -10.18 8.16
CA ILE A 165 -2.58 -9.95 6.71
C ILE A 165 -1.15 -9.72 6.20
N TYR A 166 -0.38 -8.87 6.87
CA TYR A 166 1.02 -8.63 6.50
C TYR A 166 1.86 -9.91 6.60
N THR A 167 1.76 -10.64 7.69
CA THR A 167 2.59 -11.83 7.94
C THR A 167 2.35 -12.90 6.88
N GLU A 168 1.10 -13.20 6.56
CA GLU A 168 0.77 -14.19 5.53
C GLU A 168 1.16 -13.69 4.14
N GLY A 169 0.85 -12.43 3.81
CA GLY A 169 1.20 -11.84 2.53
C GLY A 169 2.71 -11.75 2.29
N ALA A 170 3.47 -11.35 3.31
CA ALA A 170 4.93 -11.26 3.22
C ALA A 170 5.58 -12.65 3.07
N ALA A 171 5.09 -13.67 3.77
CA ALA A 171 5.56 -15.04 3.61
C ALA A 171 5.32 -15.55 2.18
N TYR A 172 4.11 -15.36 1.66
CA TYR A 172 3.77 -15.74 0.29
C TYR A 172 4.62 -15.02 -0.77
N ALA A 173 4.84 -13.72 -0.60
CA ALA A 173 5.65 -12.92 -1.53
C ALA A 173 7.12 -13.37 -1.50
N LEU A 174 7.64 -13.71 -0.31
CA LEU A 174 9.03 -14.16 -0.15
C LEU A 174 9.31 -15.45 -0.92
N GLU A 175 8.38 -16.41 -0.92
CA GLU A 175 8.46 -17.64 -1.73
C GLU A 175 8.57 -17.35 -3.23
N ARG A 176 8.18 -16.15 -3.67
CA ARG A 176 8.22 -15.66 -5.05
C ARG A 176 9.36 -14.66 -5.33
N GLY A 177 10.34 -14.63 -4.43
CA GLY A 177 11.50 -13.76 -4.54
C GLY A 177 11.20 -12.28 -4.30
N LEU A 178 10.09 -11.96 -3.62
CA LEU A 178 9.71 -10.60 -3.27
C LEU A 178 9.70 -10.41 -1.76
N ILE A 179 10.37 -9.38 -1.28
CA ILE A 179 10.25 -8.90 0.10
C ILE A 179 9.22 -7.77 0.13
N ILE A 180 8.20 -7.91 0.98
CA ILE A 180 7.32 -6.80 1.37
C ILE A 180 7.90 -6.19 2.63
N ALA A 181 8.55 -5.03 2.50
CA ALA A 181 9.26 -4.42 3.61
C ALA A 181 8.32 -3.78 4.63
N ASP A 182 7.37 -3.03 4.14
CA ASP A 182 6.27 -2.43 4.89
C ASP A 182 5.05 -2.29 3.98
N THR A 183 3.92 -2.05 4.60
CA THR A 183 2.65 -1.83 3.90
C THR A 183 1.72 -0.95 4.71
N LYS A 184 0.84 -0.27 4.01
CA LYS A 184 -0.27 0.51 4.55
C LYS A 184 -1.58 -0.17 4.18
N PHE A 185 -2.42 -0.40 5.18
CA PHE A 185 -3.79 -0.88 5.01
C PHE A 185 -4.79 0.19 5.43
N GLU A 186 -5.95 0.14 4.80
CA GLU A 186 -7.12 0.89 5.24
C GLU A 186 -8.23 -0.08 5.66
N PHE A 187 -8.95 0.29 6.69
CA PHE A 187 -10.07 -0.48 7.22
C PHE A 187 -11.33 0.36 7.28
N GLY A 188 -12.47 -0.30 7.18
CA GLY A 188 -13.78 0.31 7.30
C GLY A 188 -14.75 -0.58 8.07
N LEU A 189 -15.84 0.01 8.52
CA LEU A 189 -16.92 -0.68 9.23
C LEU A 189 -18.16 -0.78 8.34
N ASP A 190 -18.83 -1.92 8.39
CA ASP A 190 -20.18 -2.06 7.87
C ASP A 190 -21.23 -1.50 8.87
N GLU A 191 -22.50 -1.52 8.50
CA GLU A 191 -23.60 -1.02 9.34
C GLU A 191 -23.76 -1.79 10.67
N ALA A 192 -23.30 -3.04 10.72
CA ALA A 192 -23.27 -3.84 11.93
C ALA A 192 -22.03 -3.61 12.79
N GLY A 193 -21.13 -2.69 12.39
CA GLY A 193 -19.88 -2.40 13.09
C GLY A 193 -18.78 -3.44 12.87
N ARG A 194 -18.91 -4.33 11.87
CA ARG A 194 -17.88 -5.34 11.57
C ARG A 194 -16.75 -4.73 10.76
N LEU A 195 -15.53 -5.10 11.13
CA LEU A 195 -14.32 -4.65 10.46
C LEU A 195 -14.14 -5.31 9.09
N HIS A 196 -13.79 -4.51 8.09
CA HIS A 196 -13.49 -4.92 6.73
C HIS A 196 -12.18 -4.30 6.24
N LEU A 197 -11.43 -5.04 5.44
CA LEU A 197 -10.30 -4.49 4.70
C LEU A 197 -10.83 -3.74 3.46
N ILE A 198 -10.38 -2.50 3.28
CA ILE A 198 -10.82 -1.63 2.18
C ILE A 198 -9.62 -1.07 1.41
N ASP A 199 -9.90 -0.27 0.38
CA ASP A 199 -8.95 0.40 -0.49
C ASP A 199 -8.11 -0.59 -1.31
N GLU A 200 -6.81 -0.57 -1.19
CA GLU A 200 -5.89 -1.49 -1.86
C GLU A 200 -5.10 -2.32 -0.84
N VAL A 201 -4.63 -3.48 -1.24
CA VAL A 201 -3.91 -4.38 -0.34
C VAL A 201 -2.66 -4.95 -0.98
N LEU A 202 -1.51 -4.75 -0.31
CA LEU A 202 -0.20 -5.29 -0.67
C LEU A 202 0.14 -5.06 -2.16
N THR A 203 -0.10 -3.84 -2.63
CA THR A 203 0.25 -3.39 -3.99
C THR A 203 1.58 -2.65 -4.00
N PRO A 204 2.20 -2.44 -5.16
CA PRO A 204 3.37 -1.58 -5.28
C PRO A 204 3.14 -0.10 -4.90
N ASP A 205 1.89 0.33 -4.75
CA ASP A 205 1.56 1.68 -4.26
C ASP A 205 1.43 1.75 -2.74
N SER A 206 0.80 0.74 -2.12
CA SER A 206 0.60 0.68 -0.67
C SER A 206 1.77 0.06 0.08
N SER A 207 2.73 -0.55 -0.61
CA SER A 207 3.80 -1.35 -0.01
C SER A 207 5.15 -1.09 -0.68
N ARG A 208 6.25 -1.32 0.07
CA ARG A 208 7.59 -1.41 -0.51
C ARG A 208 7.90 -2.85 -0.86
N PHE A 209 8.17 -3.07 -2.14
CA PHE A 209 8.55 -4.37 -2.70
C PHE A 209 10.02 -4.36 -3.11
N TRP A 210 10.80 -5.31 -2.58
CA TRP A 210 12.20 -5.47 -2.94
C TRP A 210 12.46 -6.85 -3.55
N PRO A 211 13.32 -6.96 -4.56
CA PRO A 211 13.81 -8.25 -5.02
C PRO A 211 14.65 -8.91 -3.92
N ALA A 212 14.27 -10.13 -3.53
CA ALA A 212 14.90 -10.82 -2.40
C ALA A 212 16.38 -11.17 -2.68
N ASP A 213 16.71 -11.42 -3.94
CA ASP A 213 18.07 -11.74 -4.42
C ASP A 213 19.01 -10.51 -4.45
N GLN A 214 18.46 -9.29 -4.39
CA GLN A 214 19.22 -8.04 -4.39
C GLN A 214 19.13 -7.29 -3.06
N TYR A 215 18.45 -7.87 -2.09
CA TYR A 215 18.29 -7.27 -0.77
C TYR A 215 19.62 -7.26 0.00
N GLN A 216 20.00 -6.07 0.48
CA GLN A 216 21.14 -5.87 1.37
C GLN A 216 20.76 -4.87 2.47
N PRO A 217 20.96 -5.22 3.75
CA PRO A 217 20.77 -4.28 4.84
C PRO A 217 21.89 -3.21 4.87
N GLY A 218 21.53 -2.02 5.34
CA GLY A 218 22.44 -0.87 5.41
C GLY A 218 22.35 0.11 4.24
N ILE A 219 21.61 -0.24 3.20
CA ILE A 219 21.35 0.62 2.04
C ILE A 219 19.86 0.61 1.72
N SER A 220 19.41 1.54 0.86
CA SER A 220 18.07 1.46 0.28
C SER A 220 18.07 0.39 -0.81
N PRO A 221 17.34 -0.74 -0.66
CA PRO A 221 17.34 -1.78 -1.67
C PRO A 221 16.71 -1.31 -2.99
N PRO A 222 17.06 -1.91 -4.14
CA PRO A 222 16.28 -1.74 -5.36
C PRO A 222 14.81 -2.09 -5.12
N SER A 223 13.87 -1.41 -5.79
CA SER A 223 12.45 -1.59 -5.52
C SER A 223 11.62 -1.78 -6.78
N PHE A 224 10.45 -2.42 -6.62
CA PHE A 224 9.41 -2.56 -7.65
C PHE A 224 8.27 -1.55 -7.47
N ASP A 225 8.44 -0.58 -6.57
CA ASP A 225 7.42 0.37 -6.13
C ASP A 225 7.80 1.83 -6.48
N LYS A 226 7.07 2.78 -5.91
CA LYS A 226 7.29 4.23 -6.08
C LYS A 226 8.70 4.71 -5.70
N GLN A 227 9.47 3.92 -4.95
CA GLN A 227 10.80 4.34 -4.51
C GLN A 227 11.74 4.58 -5.70
N PHE A 228 11.60 3.79 -6.78
CA PHE A 228 12.37 3.99 -8.00
C PHE A 228 12.18 5.39 -8.60
N VAL A 229 10.93 5.89 -8.63
CA VAL A 229 10.65 7.26 -9.08
C VAL A 229 11.13 8.28 -8.05
N ARG A 230 10.94 8.01 -6.76
CA ARG A 230 11.46 8.91 -5.70
C ARG A 230 12.96 9.08 -5.77
N ASP A 231 13.70 7.99 -5.98
CA ASP A 231 15.16 8.03 -6.11
C ASP A 231 15.58 8.89 -7.31
N TYR A 232 14.86 8.81 -8.44
CA TYR A 232 15.10 9.70 -9.57
C TYR A 232 14.78 11.17 -9.22
N LEU A 233 13.64 11.43 -8.60
CA LEU A 233 13.23 12.79 -8.22
C LEU A 233 14.19 13.44 -7.23
N GLU A 234 14.83 12.66 -6.35
CA GLU A 234 15.87 13.15 -5.42
C GLU A 234 17.17 13.60 -6.14
N THR A 235 17.37 13.20 -7.41
CA THR A 235 18.50 13.69 -8.20
C THR A 235 18.24 15.08 -8.83
N LEU A 236 17.01 15.57 -8.77
CA LEU A 236 16.59 16.83 -9.35
C LEU A 236 16.68 17.96 -8.30
N ASP A 237 16.94 19.17 -8.78
CA ASP A 237 16.78 20.40 -7.98
C ASP A 237 15.29 20.78 -7.94
N TRP A 238 14.50 20.10 -7.11
CA TRP A 238 13.07 20.29 -6.94
C TRP A 238 12.70 20.29 -5.45
N ASP A 239 11.97 21.30 -5.03
CA ASP A 239 11.60 21.56 -3.63
C ASP A 239 10.44 20.70 -3.11
N LYS A 240 9.97 19.72 -3.92
CA LYS A 240 8.85 18.80 -3.61
C LYS A 240 7.49 19.52 -3.46
N THR A 241 7.34 20.65 -4.14
CA THR A 241 6.06 21.39 -4.23
C THR A 241 5.50 21.33 -5.65
N PRO A 242 4.16 21.51 -5.84
CA PRO A 242 3.57 21.61 -7.17
C PRO A 242 4.09 22.85 -7.95
N PRO A 243 4.28 22.72 -9.28
CA PRO A 243 4.03 21.55 -10.12
C PRO A 243 5.13 20.49 -9.98
N GLY A 244 4.74 19.21 -10.10
CA GLY A 244 5.71 18.10 -10.17
C GLY A 244 6.55 18.17 -11.44
N PRO A 245 7.83 17.75 -11.40
CA PRO A 245 8.67 17.69 -12.58
C PRO A 245 8.19 16.63 -13.57
N GLU A 246 8.52 16.83 -14.85
CA GLU A 246 8.29 15.83 -15.89
C GLU A 246 9.25 14.65 -15.71
N LEU A 247 8.71 13.45 -15.92
CA LEU A 247 9.50 12.23 -15.93
C LEU A 247 10.02 11.94 -17.34
N PRO A 248 11.31 11.59 -17.51
CA PRO A 248 11.80 11.06 -18.77
C PRO A 248 11.09 9.77 -19.17
N GLN A 249 10.94 9.53 -20.47
CA GLN A 249 10.22 8.37 -20.98
C GLN A 249 10.80 7.04 -20.48
N ASP A 250 12.13 6.95 -20.37
CA ASP A 250 12.79 5.74 -19.85
C ASP A 250 12.49 5.46 -18.38
N ILE A 251 12.25 6.50 -17.56
CA ILE A 251 11.80 6.36 -16.16
C ILE A 251 10.36 5.87 -16.11
N ILE A 252 9.48 6.41 -16.98
CA ILE A 252 8.09 5.96 -17.10
C ILE A 252 8.04 4.48 -17.49
N ASP A 253 8.76 4.09 -18.54
CA ASP A 253 8.78 2.73 -19.07
C ASP A 253 9.33 1.72 -18.05
N LYS A 254 10.43 2.07 -17.39
CA LYS A 254 11.01 1.24 -16.31
C LYS A 254 10.07 1.11 -15.12
N THR A 255 9.40 2.19 -14.73
CA THR A 255 8.41 2.16 -13.65
C THR A 255 7.25 1.24 -14.02
N ALA A 256 6.67 1.39 -15.21
CA ALA A 256 5.60 0.51 -15.68
C ALA A 256 6.04 -0.96 -15.75
N ALA A 257 7.27 -1.24 -16.16
CA ALA A 257 7.82 -2.59 -16.18
C ALA A 257 7.95 -3.19 -14.77
N LYS A 258 8.41 -2.41 -13.78
CA LYS A 258 8.53 -2.84 -12.39
C LYS A 258 7.18 -3.20 -11.76
N TYR A 259 6.14 -2.41 -12.02
CA TYR A 259 4.78 -2.71 -11.55
C TYR A 259 4.25 -4.02 -12.14
N ARG A 260 4.45 -4.24 -13.45
CA ARG A 260 4.07 -5.51 -14.11
C ARG A 260 4.86 -6.70 -13.59
N GLU A 261 6.17 -6.55 -13.37
CA GLU A 261 7.01 -7.61 -12.82
C GLU A 261 6.56 -8.01 -11.41
N ALA A 262 6.23 -7.04 -10.55
CA ALA A 262 5.69 -7.33 -9.22
C ALA A 262 4.36 -8.12 -9.30
N GLU A 263 3.44 -7.71 -10.19
CA GLU A 263 2.19 -8.44 -10.45
C GLU A 263 2.46 -9.87 -10.91
N GLU A 264 3.30 -10.05 -11.93
CA GLU A 264 3.63 -11.36 -12.49
C GLU A 264 4.19 -12.31 -11.43
N ARG A 265 5.16 -11.87 -10.64
CA ARG A 265 5.73 -12.66 -9.56
C ARG A 265 4.71 -13.07 -8.50
N LEU A 266 3.77 -12.19 -8.15
CA LEU A 266 2.75 -12.46 -7.15
C LEU A 266 1.66 -13.40 -7.65
N THR A 267 1.20 -13.24 -8.89
CA THR A 267 -0.03 -13.87 -9.37
C THR A 267 0.20 -15.14 -10.17
N GLN A 268 1.41 -15.34 -10.72
CA GLN A 268 1.73 -16.56 -11.46
C GLN A 268 2.01 -17.75 -10.53
N PRO A 269 1.71 -18.98 -10.98
CA PRO A 269 2.14 -20.19 -10.28
C PRO A 269 3.68 -20.21 -10.15
N LEU A 270 4.18 -20.74 -9.02
CA LEU A 270 5.62 -21.00 -8.90
C LEU A 270 6.05 -21.94 -10.02
N GLN A 271 7.05 -21.53 -10.80
CA GLN A 271 7.68 -22.44 -11.75
C GLN A 271 8.45 -23.48 -10.94
N SER A 272 8.04 -24.73 -11.09
CA SER A 272 8.64 -25.90 -10.45
C SER A 272 10.04 -26.18 -10.98
#